data_f592f5a2388b7cf76b5bf85787918b4c
#
_entry.id   f592f5a2388b7cf76b5bf85787918b4c
#
_cell.length_a   1.000
_cell.length_b   1.000
_cell.length_c   1.000
_cell.angle_alpha   90.00
_cell.angle_beta   90.00
_cell.angle_gamma   90.00
#
_symmetry.space_group_name_H-M   'P 1'
#
loop_
_entity.id
_entity.type
_entity.pdbx_description
1 polymer ?
#
loop_
_entity_poly.entity_id
_entity_poly.type
_entity_poly.pdbx_seq_one_letter_code
_entity_poly.pdbx_strand_id
1 'polypeptide(L)'
;PNIATPNSPSLYEYASMAALFQPCALGDAEFASNLPFANPLLIGFGPNRCQSLYEAGLINEPTPEAAMNALTDFGFDAESLSFSAATVALDIWRTVLVNYASAYMQTPFDAMPCGYGFDASQSTLVQQNTWWATGSGSPPGDGIVVVDTQMAERPTDPHFAGLQCLAELIQNDALQQAIAATRAKAQWPNEVPVFIVHGQHDALIPAVFSSRPYVAEAQAAGMDVDYQEIPGAQHFDAFLNALPMTNDNAPDWVPILPHGWSALDRAWEAVNGESPSN
;
A
#
# COMPACT_ATOMS: atom_id res chain seq x y z
N PRO A 1 -7.87 8.91 2.29
CA PRO A 1 -7.59 9.66 3.49
C PRO A 1 -6.60 8.89 4.33
N ASN A 2 -5.49 9.56 4.68
CA ASN A 2 -4.48 8.95 5.51
C ASN A 2 -5.02 8.92 6.96
N ILE A 3 -5.46 7.76 7.40
CA ILE A 3 -6.03 7.57 8.75
C ILE A 3 -4.91 7.36 9.79
N ALA A 4 -3.64 7.53 9.37
CA ALA A 4 -2.52 7.34 10.26
C ALA A 4 -2.60 8.33 11.43
N THR A 5 -2.54 7.79 12.61
CA THR A 5 -2.49 8.54 13.86
C THR A 5 -1.11 9.15 14.07
N PRO A 6 -0.93 10.11 14.98
CA PRO A 6 0.39 10.70 15.26
C PRO A 6 1.49 9.70 15.63
N ASN A 7 1.10 8.51 16.11
CA ASN A 7 2.03 7.50 16.62
C ASN A 7 2.21 6.31 15.67
N SER A 8 1.64 6.35 14.47
CA SER A 8 1.81 5.30 13.46
C SER A 8 2.55 5.83 12.23
N PRO A 9 3.30 4.98 11.51
CA PRO A 9 3.86 5.34 10.22
C PRO A 9 2.77 5.85 9.27
N SER A 10 3.13 6.82 8.44
CA SER A 10 2.22 7.31 7.38
C SER A 10 2.12 6.28 6.26
N LEU A 11 1.06 6.39 5.44
CA LEU A 11 0.98 5.60 4.21
C LEU A 11 2.17 5.84 3.27
N TYR A 12 2.77 7.02 3.34
CA TYR A 12 3.99 7.32 2.59
C TYR A 12 5.18 6.48 3.06
N GLU A 13 5.40 6.40 4.39
CA GLU A 13 6.46 5.57 4.97
C GLU A 13 6.23 4.09 4.70
N TYR A 14 4.98 3.62 4.86
CA TYR A 14 4.60 2.26 4.53
C TYR A 14 4.87 1.92 3.05
N ALA A 15 4.41 2.77 2.11
CA ALA A 15 4.63 2.57 0.68
C ALA A 15 6.13 2.60 0.32
N SER A 16 6.92 3.45 0.98
CA SER A 16 8.37 3.51 0.81
C SER A 16 9.05 2.21 1.21
N MET A 17 8.71 1.68 2.39
CA MET A 17 9.23 0.39 2.86
C MET A 17 8.82 -0.75 1.92
N ALA A 18 7.55 -0.79 1.53
CA ALA A 18 7.06 -1.81 0.60
C ALA A 18 7.76 -1.74 -0.77
N ALA A 19 7.86 -0.56 -1.37
CA ALA A 19 8.50 -0.37 -2.68
C ALA A 19 10.00 -0.72 -2.69
N LEU A 20 10.72 -0.40 -1.60
CA LEU A 20 12.15 -0.67 -1.49
C LEU A 20 12.45 -2.13 -1.17
N PHE A 21 11.80 -2.71 -0.16
CA PHE A 21 12.23 -3.97 0.45
C PHE A 21 11.48 -5.19 -0.07
N GLN A 22 10.18 -5.08 -0.43
CA GLN A 22 9.40 -6.23 -0.89
C GLN A 22 9.98 -6.91 -2.14
N PRO A 23 10.53 -6.19 -3.15
CA PRO A 23 11.13 -6.86 -4.30
C PRO A 23 12.32 -7.76 -3.94
N CYS A 24 13.09 -7.44 -2.91
CA CYS A 24 14.14 -8.31 -2.39
C CYS A 24 13.54 -9.45 -1.55
N ALA A 25 12.65 -9.14 -0.60
CA ALA A 25 12.10 -10.09 0.35
C ALA A 25 11.22 -11.17 -0.30
N LEU A 26 10.50 -10.80 -1.39
CA LEU A 26 9.46 -11.60 -2.03
C LEU A 26 9.76 -11.92 -3.49
N GLY A 27 10.95 -11.58 -3.96
CA GLY A 27 11.39 -11.78 -5.35
C GLY A 27 11.67 -13.24 -5.71
N ASP A 28 10.87 -14.17 -5.20
CA ASP A 28 10.94 -15.57 -5.62
C ASP A 28 10.46 -15.70 -7.06
N ALA A 29 11.43 -16.02 -7.93
CA ALA A 29 11.19 -16.21 -9.35
C ALA A 29 10.20 -17.34 -9.65
N GLU A 30 10.06 -18.34 -8.78
CA GLU A 30 9.12 -19.45 -8.95
C GLU A 30 7.67 -19.00 -8.71
N PHE A 31 7.41 -18.26 -7.64
CA PHE A 31 6.10 -17.71 -7.38
C PHE A 31 5.64 -16.79 -8.51
N ALA A 32 6.52 -15.90 -8.90
CA ALA A 32 6.21 -14.88 -9.88
C ALA A 32 6.03 -15.42 -11.30
N SER A 33 6.73 -16.50 -11.68
CA SER A 33 6.55 -17.16 -12.98
C SER A 33 5.18 -17.81 -13.13
N ASN A 34 4.48 -18.06 -12.03
CA ASN A 34 3.14 -18.65 -12.02
C ASN A 34 2.00 -17.61 -12.09
N LEU A 35 2.31 -16.31 -12.00
CA LEU A 35 1.32 -15.25 -12.16
C LEU A 35 1.11 -14.91 -13.64
N PRO A 36 -0.09 -15.07 -14.21
CA PRO A 36 -0.33 -14.89 -15.65
C PRO A 36 -0.17 -13.43 -16.13
N PHE A 37 -0.07 -12.48 -15.20
CA PHE A 37 0.09 -11.05 -15.43
C PHE A 37 1.38 -10.49 -14.80
N ALA A 38 2.27 -11.34 -14.29
CA ALA A 38 3.51 -10.90 -13.69
C ALA A 38 4.38 -10.19 -14.72
N ASN A 39 4.92 -9.04 -14.34
CA ASN A 39 5.92 -8.38 -15.14
C ASN A 39 7.28 -9.08 -14.95
N PRO A 40 7.77 -9.86 -15.95
CA PRO A 40 9.02 -10.60 -15.81
C PRO A 40 10.23 -9.74 -15.48
N LEU A 41 10.18 -8.44 -15.85
CA LEU A 41 11.26 -7.50 -15.56
C LEU A 41 11.38 -7.21 -14.06
N LEU A 42 10.26 -7.10 -13.36
CA LEU A 42 10.27 -6.81 -11.92
C LEU A 42 10.73 -8.02 -11.09
N ILE A 43 10.38 -9.21 -11.53
CA ILE A 43 10.78 -10.47 -10.92
C ILE A 43 12.30 -10.67 -11.03
N GLY A 44 12.86 -10.39 -12.20
CA GLY A 44 14.29 -10.51 -12.45
C GLY A 44 15.17 -9.56 -11.63
N PHE A 45 14.57 -8.53 -11.02
CA PHE A 45 15.30 -7.55 -10.22
C PHE A 45 15.41 -7.89 -8.72
N GLY A 46 14.71 -8.90 -8.22
CA GLY A 46 14.73 -9.26 -6.80
C GLY A 46 16.14 -9.43 -6.22
N PRO A 47 17.00 -10.29 -6.80
CA PRO A 47 18.37 -10.45 -6.32
C PRO A 47 19.21 -9.16 -6.42
N ASN A 48 19.01 -8.38 -7.48
CA ASN A 48 19.69 -7.09 -7.64
C ASN A 48 19.20 -6.07 -6.62
N ARG A 49 17.92 -6.09 -6.26
CA ARG A 49 17.37 -5.24 -5.20
C ARG A 49 17.99 -5.57 -3.84
N CYS A 50 18.19 -6.83 -3.50
CA CYS A 50 18.89 -7.22 -2.28
C CYS A 50 20.31 -6.62 -2.24
N GLN A 51 21.03 -6.70 -3.37
CA GLN A 51 22.36 -6.11 -3.48
C GLN A 51 22.32 -4.58 -3.35
N SER A 52 21.37 -3.92 -4.01
CA SER A 52 21.20 -2.46 -3.92
C SER A 52 20.90 -1.98 -2.48
N LEU A 53 20.03 -2.70 -1.77
CA LEU A 53 19.72 -2.41 -0.36
C LEU A 53 20.95 -2.57 0.55
N TYR A 54 21.73 -3.62 0.34
CA TYR A 54 22.96 -3.86 1.08
C TYR A 54 24.03 -2.78 0.82
N GLU A 55 24.26 -2.43 -0.44
CA GLU A 55 25.20 -1.37 -0.82
C GLU A 55 24.80 0.01 -0.28
N ALA A 56 23.50 0.26 -0.16
CA ALA A 56 22.96 1.46 0.46
C ALA A 56 22.98 1.43 2.01
N GLY A 57 23.39 0.31 2.61
CA GLY A 57 23.43 0.14 4.06
C GLY A 57 22.05 0.02 4.72
N LEU A 58 21.03 -0.32 3.95
CA LEU A 58 19.65 -0.47 4.42
C LEU A 58 19.35 -1.87 4.99
N ILE A 59 20.18 -2.87 4.63
CA ILE A 59 20.19 -4.21 5.20
C ILE A 59 21.64 -4.63 5.46
N ASN A 60 21.85 -5.59 6.35
CA ASN A 60 23.16 -6.06 6.77
C ASN A 60 23.75 -7.18 5.89
N GLU A 61 22.91 -7.84 5.10
CA GLU A 61 23.28 -8.89 4.15
C GLU A 61 22.40 -8.79 2.90
N PRO A 62 22.92 -9.07 1.69
CA PRO A 62 22.14 -8.97 0.45
C PRO A 62 21.23 -10.19 0.24
N THR A 63 20.34 -10.45 1.19
CA THR A 63 19.48 -11.63 1.22
C THR A 63 18.00 -11.26 1.38
N PRO A 64 17.07 -12.08 0.85
CA PRO A 64 15.65 -11.94 1.08
C PRO A 64 15.28 -11.94 2.57
N GLU A 65 15.96 -12.76 3.38
CA GLU A 65 15.72 -12.84 4.82
C GLU A 65 16.03 -11.51 5.52
N ALA A 66 17.15 -10.86 5.19
CA ALA A 66 17.49 -9.56 5.76
C ALA A 66 16.46 -8.48 5.40
N ALA A 67 15.95 -8.49 4.16
CA ALA A 67 14.88 -7.59 3.75
C ALA A 67 13.54 -7.90 4.43
N MET A 68 13.21 -9.18 4.61
CA MET A 68 12.03 -9.63 5.34
C MET A 68 12.08 -9.18 6.80
N ASN A 69 13.23 -9.34 7.45
CA ASN A 69 13.43 -8.87 8.83
C ASN A 69 13.24 -7.35 8.93
N ALA A 70 13.77 -6.57 7.99
CA ALA A 70 13.57 -5.13 7.97
C ALA A 70 12.09 -4.74 7.83
N LEU A 71 11.32 -5.47 7.01
CA LEU A 71 9.88 -5.25 6.88
C LEU A 71 9.13 -5.60 8.17
N THR A 72 9.44 -6.74 8.79
CA THR A 72 8.78 -7.16 10.03
C THR A 72 9.16 -6.26 11.22
N ASP A 73 10.41 -5.82 11.31
CA ASP A 73 10.85 -4.84 12.31
C ASP A 73 10.15 -3.48 12.15
N PHE A 74 9.82 -3.09 10.92
CA PHE A 74 9.01 -1.91 10.64
C PHE A 74 7.55 -2.09 11.06
N GLY A 75 7.07 -3.32 11.17
CA GLY A 75 5.73 -3.68 11.63
C GLY A 75 4.85 -4.37 10.58
N PHE A 76 5.39 -4.81 9.45
CA PHE A 76 4.65 -5.66 8.53
C PHE A 76 4.40 -7.02 9.17
N ASP A 77 3.19 -7.54 8.98
CA ASP A 77 2.86 -8.89 9.39
C ASP A 77 3.42 -9.92 8.40
N ALA A 78 4.20 -10.89 8.90
CA ALA A 78 4.87 -11.89 8.08
C ALA A 78 3.89 -12.78 7.29
N GLU A 79 2.71 -13.08 7.85
CA GLU A 79 1.69 -13.90 7.17
C GLU A 79 1.07 -13.13 6.00
N SER A 80 0.80 -11.83 6.18
CA SER A 80 0.27 -10.96 5.13
C SER A 80 1.30 -10.70 4.02
N LEU A 81 2.59 -10.68 4.34
CA LEU A 81 3.65 -10.42 3.37
C LEU A 81 3.71 -11.46 2.25
N SER A 82 3.35 -12.71 2.51
CA SER A 82 3.31 -13.75 1.47
C SER A 82 2.36 -13.37 0.32
N PHE A 83 1.25 -12.69 0.64
CA PHE A 83 0.30 -12.18 -0.35
C PHE A 83 0.85 -10.97 -1.13
N SER A 84 1.75 -10.20 -0.52
CA SER A 84 2.34 -9.01 -1.15
C SER A 84 3.22 -9.31 -2.36
N ALA A 85 3.58 -10.57 -2.62
CA ALA A 85 4.30 -10.96 -3.84
C ALA A 85 3.53 -10.55 -5.12
N ALA A 86 2.18 -10.56 -5.09
CA ALA A 86 1.35 -10.06 -6.17
C ALA A 86 1.50 -8.53 -6.37
N THR A 87 1.61 -7.77 -5.29
CA THR A 87 1.81 -6.31 -5.36
C THR A 87 3.17 -5.96 -5.93
N VAL A 88 4.19 -6.77 -5.67
CA VAL A 88 5.52 -6.66 -6.29
C VAL A 88 5.42 -6.93 -7.79
N ALA A 89 4.79 -8.05 -8.18
CA ALA A 89 4.64 -8.44 -9.58
C ALA A 89 3.89 -7.41 -10.43
N LEU A 90 2.96 -6.66 -9.82
CA LEU A 90 2.19 -5.60 -10.47
C LEU A 90 2.83 -4.20 -10.33
N ASP A 91 4.00 -4.10 -9.69
CA ASP A 91 4.69 -2.82 -9.43
C ASP A 91 3.81 -1.76 -8.72
N ILE A 92 2.93 -2.24 -7.85
CA ILE A 92 1.93 -1.38 -7.22
C ILE A 92 2.60 -0.32 -6.33
N TRP A 93 3.55 -0.71 -5.49
CA TRP A 93 4.10 0.18 -4.47
C TRP A 93 4.93 1.32 -5.05
N ARG A 94 5.68 1.09 -6.12
CA ARG A 94 6.38 2.17 -6.82
C ARG A 94 5.38 3.20 -7.35
N THR A 95 4.33 2.73 -7.98
CA THR A 95 3.28 3.59 -8.54
C THR A 95 2.54 4.35 -7.44
N VAL A 96 2.20 3.69 -6.33
CA VAL A 96 1.57 4.31 -5.16
C VAL A 96 2.47 5.39 -4.57
N LEU A 97 3.76 5.11 -4.38
CA LEU A 97 4.71 6.03 -3.77
C LEU A 97 4.90 7.30 -4.62
N VAL A 98 5.04 7.14 -5.94
CA VAL A 98 5.14 8.27 -6.87
C VAL A 98 3.89 9.16 -6.81
N ASN A 99 2.70 8.54 -6.80
CA ASN A 99 1.44 9.28 -6.69
C ASN A 99 1.30 10.00 -5.34
N TYR A 100 1.70 9.37 -4.24
CA TYR A 100 1.68 10.02 -2.92
C TYR A 100 2.68 11.18 -2.83
N ALA A 101 3.89 11.01 -3.38
CA ALA A 101 4.85 12.12 -3.45
C ALA A 101 4.26 13.32 -4.20
N SER A 102 3.65 13.08 -5.37
CA SER A 102 2.98 14.12 -6.14
C SER A 102 1.85 14.78 -5.35
N ALA A 103 0.96 13.99 -4.75
CA ALA A 103 -0.22 14.49 -4.05
C ALA A 103 0.13 15.30 -2.79
N TYR A 104 1.05 14.81 -1.97
CA TYR A 104 1.46 15.51 -0.75
C TYR A 104 2.27 16.78 -1.05
N MET A 105 3.18 16.73 -2.01
CA MET A 105 4.01 17.87 -2.38
C MET A 105 3.30 18.85 -3.33
N GLN A 106 2.11 18.48 -3.84
CA GLN A 106 1.36 19.24 -4.83
C GLN A 106 2.19 19.60 -6.07
N THR A 107 3.04 18.66 -6.50
CA THR A 107 3.90 18.83 -7.67
C THR A 107 3.13 18.49 -8.94
N PRO A 108 3.29 19.28 -10.01
CA PRO A 108 2.72 18.95 -11.30
C PRO A 108 3.38 17.70 -11.90
N PHE A 109 2.65 17.02 -12.78
CA PHE A 109 3.07 15.73 -13.37
C PHE A 109 4.39 15.81 -14.17
N ASP A 110 4.73 16.98 -14.66
CA ASP A 110 5.94 17.25 -15.44
C ASP A 110 7.13 17.76 -14.61
N ALA A 111 6.94 17.89 -13.30
CA ALA A 111 7.96 18.32 -12.35
C ALA A 111 8.06 17.40 -11.12
N MET A 112 7.84 16.11 -11.32
CA MET A 112 7.92 15.11 -10.27
C MET A 112 9.32 14.99 -9.69
N PRO A 113 9.44 14.83 -8.36
CA PRO A 113 10.75 14.64 -7.73
C PRO A 113 11.37 13.31 -8.12
N CYS A 114 12.67 13.16 -7.86
CA CYS A 114 13.41 11.91 -7.96
C CYS A 114 13.49 11.30 -9.37
N GLY A 115 13.31 12.10 -10.41
CA GLY A 115 13.40 11.62 -11.80
C GLY A 115 12.17 10.87 -12.29
N TYR A 116 11.09 10.85 -11.51
CA TYR A 116 9.83 10.28 -11.96
C TYR A 116 8.99 11.25 -12.79
N GLY A 117 8.05 10.70 -13.54
CA GLY A 117 7.07 11.41 -14.33
C GLY A 117 5.95 10.49 -14.77
N PHE A 118 5.02 11.04 -15.55
CA PHE A 118 3.93 10.28 -16.15
C PHE A 118 4.00 10.39 -17.66
N ASP A 119 3.96 9.28 -18.37
CA ASP A 119 3.85 9.22 -19.82
C ASP A 119 2.42 8.81 -20.20
N ALA A 120 1.75 9.72 -20.92
CA ALA A 120 0.40 9.53 -21.44
C ALA A 120 0.39 9.29 -22.95
N SER A 121 1.53 9.05 -23.57
CA SER A 121 1.66 8.92 -25.04
C SER A 121 0.86 7.74 -25.62
N GLN A 122 0.58 6.73 -24.79
CA GLN A 122 -0.20 5.55 -25.17
C GLN A 122 -1.71 5.72 -24.90
N SER A 123 -2.13 6.81 -24.27
CA SER A 123 -3.53 7.04 -23.92
C SER A 123 -4.23 7.91 -24.96
N THR A 124 -5.52 7.70 -25.15
CA THR A 124 -6.39 8.58 -25.93
C THR A 124 -6.69 9.86 -25.16
N LEU A 125 -7.09 10.93 -25.86
CA LEU A 125 -7.53 12.17 -25.18
C LEU A 125 -8.70 11.93 -24.20
N VAL A 126 -9.58 10.99 -24.51
CA VAL A 126 -10.70 10.61 -23.63
C VAL A 126 -10.17 9.99 -22.35
N GLN A 127 -9.24 9.04 -22.45
CA GLN A 127 -8.61 8.40 -21.29
C GLN A 127 -7.86 9.41 -20.43
N GLN A 128 -7.07 10.28 -21.04
CA GLN A 128 -6.36 11.37 -20.34
C GLN A 128 -7.32 12.30 -19.61
N ASN A 129 -8.39 12.75 -20.26
CA ASN A 129 -9.39 13.60 -19.64
C ASN A 129 -10.11 12.90 -18.48
N THR A 130 -10.42 11.62 -18.62
CA THR A 130 -11.04 10.83 -17.54
C THR A 130 -10.09 10.71 -16.36
N TRP A 131 -8.83 10.42 -16.59
CA TRP A 131 -7.82 10.32 -15.54
C TRP A 131 -7.66 11.64 -14.77
N TRP A 132 -7.54 12.77 -15.48
CA TRP A 132 -7.43 14.08 -14.86
C TRP A 132 -8.70 14.48 -14.09
N ALA A 133 -9.87 14.16 -14.62
CA ALA A 133 -11.12 14.55 -14.03
C ALA A 133 -11.47 13.72 -12.77
N THR A 134 -11.09 12.47 -12.74
CA THR A 134 -11.42 11.57 -11.63
C THR A 134 -10.43 11.65 -10.47
N GLY A 135 -9.25 12.26 -10.69
CA GLY A 135 -8.18 12.24 -9.69
C GLY A 135 -7.86 10.82 -9.26
N SER A 136 -8.08 9.87 -10.17
CA SER A 136 -8.01 8.45 -9.89
C SER A 136 -6.66 8.12 -9.32
N GLY A 137 -6.66 7.50 -8.18
CA GLY A 137 -5.49 7.14 -7.44
C GLY A 137 -4.52 6.27 -8.23
N SER A 138 -3.73 5.57 -7.55
CA SER A 138 -2.78 4.63 -8.09
C SER A 138 -3.44 3.30 -8.45
N PRO A 139 -3.05 2.67 -9.56
CA PRO A 139 -2.21 3.21 -10.63
C PRO A 139 -2.95 4.27 -11.45
N PRO A 140 -2.21 5.14 -12.18
CA PRO A 140 -2.85 6.06 -13.10
C PRO A 140 -3.68 5.29 -14.15
N GLY A 141 -4.72 5.94 -14.66
CA GLY A 141 -5.68 5.32 -15.57
C GLY A 141 -5.08 4.78 -16.87
N ASP A 142 -5.91 4.16 -17.68
CA ASP A 142 -5.54 3.46 -18.89
C ASP A 142 -4.60 4.24 -19.81
N GLY A 143 -3.48 3.62 -20.18
CA GLY A 143 -2.50 4.19 -21.09
C GLY A 143 -1.59 5.26 -20.48
N ILE A 144 -1.68 5.52 -19.18
CA ILE A 144 -0.77 6.39 -18.47
C ILE A 144 0.14 5.53 -17.61
N VAL A 145 1.45 5.67 -17.78
CA VAL A 145 2.45 4.89 -17.06
C VAL A 145 3.37 5.80 -16.24
N VAL A 146 3.81 5.30 -15.10
CA VAL A 146 4.86 5.93 -14.33
C VAL A 146 6.19 5.64 -15.00
N VAL A 147 6.91 6.67 -15.37
CA VAL A 147 8.24 6.57 -15.97
C VAL A 147 9.31 7.06 -15.00
N ASP A 148 10.43 6.38 -15.02
CA ASP A 148 11.64 6.77 -14.31
C ASP A 148 12.68 7.20 -15.37
N THR A 149 13.01 8.48 -15.40
CA THR A 149 13.94 9.04 -16.40
C THR A 149 15.39 8.62 -16.13
N GLN A 150 15.68 8.06 -14.97
CA GLN A 150 17.04 7.63 -14.56
C GLN A 150 17.28 6.12 -14.76
N MET A 151 16.29 5.37 -15.25
CA MET A 151 16.40 3.91 -15.48
C MET A 151 17.62 3.53 -16.31
N ALA A 152 17.96 4.30 -17.31
CA ALA A 152 19.06 4.00 -18.22
C ALA A 152 20.46 4.03 -17.54
N GLU A 153 20.58 4.71 -16.40
CA GLU A 153 21.83 4.87 -15.68
C GLU A 153 22.14 3.66 -14.76
N ARG A 154 21.14 2.83 -14.48
CA ARG A 154 21.23 1.67 -13.55
C ARG A 154 20.57 0.41 -14.10
N PRO A 155 21.19 -0.27 -15.05
CA PRO A 155 20.56 -1.38 -15.79
C PRO A 155 20.28 -2.62 -14.92
N THR A 156 20.91 -2.77 -13.76
CA THR A 156 20.76 -3.94 -12.89
C THR A 156 19.63 -3.83 -11.89
N ASP A 157 19.35 -2.63 -11.37
CA ASP A 157 18.19 -2.30 -10.54
C ASP A 157 17.71 -0.87 -10.88
N PRO A 158 17.00 -0.72 -12.01
CA PRO A 158 16.76 0.58 -12.61
C PRO A 158 15.89 1.51 -11.77
N HIS A 159 15.07 0.94 -10.86
CA HIS A 159 14.15 1.74 -10.04
C HIS A 159 14.71 2.08 -8.65
N PHE A 160 15.80 1.47 -8.22
CA PHE A 160 16.27 1.61 -6.84
C PHE A 160 16.61 3.05 -6.46
N ALA A 161 17.35 3.76 -7.31
CA ALA A 161 17.78 5.12 -6.98
C ALA A 161 16.60 6.11 -6.84
N GLY A 162 15.64 6.00 -7.74
CA GLY A 162 14.43 6.83 -7.68
C GLY A 162 13.58 6.52 -6.45
N LEU A 163 13.43 5.23 -6.11
CA LEU A 163 12.70 4.80 -4.93
C LEU A 163 13.40 5.22 -3.64
N GLN A 164 14.73 5.12 -3.58
CA GLN A 164 15.50 5.59 -2.44
C GLN A 164 15.36 7.10 -2.26
N CYS A 165 15.49 7.86 -3.33
CA CYS A 165 15.25 9.31 -3.31
C CYS A 165 13.83 9.63 -2.82
N LEU A 166 12.80 8.95 -3.31
CA LEU A 166 11.42 9.14 -2.83
C LEU A 166 11.28 8.81 -1.34
N ALA A 167 11.88 7.73 -0.86
CA ALA A 167 11.85 7.37 0.55
C ALA A 167 12.55 8.44 1.42
N GLU A 168 13.65 9.01 0.95
CA GLU A 168 14.38 10.07 1.64
C GLU A 168 13.58 11.39 1.71
N LEU A 169 12.61 11.61 0.81
CA LEU A 169 11.71 12.76 0.88
C LEU A 169 10.90 12.83 2.18
N ILE A 170 10.79 11.75 2.93
CA ILE A 170 10.17 11.78 4.27
C ILE A 170 10.88 12.78 5.20
N GLN A 171 12.13 13.11 4.95
CA GLN A 171 12.88 14.13 5.68
C GLN A 171 12.60 15.56 5.17
N ASN A 172 11.82 15.72 4.10
CA ASN A 172 11.49 17.03 3.53
C ASN A 172 10.39 17.70 4.35
N ASP A 173 10.63 18.92 4.79
CA ASP A 173 9.70 19.68 5.64
C ASP A 173 8.32 19.89 4.99
N ALA A 174 8.26 20.12 3.68
CA ALA A 174 7.01 20.32 2.98
C ALA A 174 6.16 19.02 2.96
N LEU A 175 6.82 17.88 2.72
CA LEU A 175 6.14 16.57 2.79
C LEU A 175 5.65 16.27 4.20
N GLN A 176 6.47 16.51 5.22
CA GLN A 176 6.09 16.33 6.62
C GLN A 176 4.91 17.22 7.01
N GLN A 177 4.90 18.47 6.60
CA GLN A 177 3.79 19.40 6.85
C GLN A 177 2.51 18.93 6.14
N ALA A 178 2.59 18.44 4.92
CA ALA A 178 1.44 17.93 4.17
C ALA A 178 0.86 16.68 4.83
N ILE A 179 1.71 15.75 5.27
CA ILE A 179 1.30 14.56 6.03
C ILE A 179 0.62 14.99 7.35
N ALA A 180 1.22 15.91 8.10
CA ALA A 180 0.66 16.41 9.35
C ALA A 180 -0.69 17.11 9.14
N ALA A 181 -0.82 17.92 8.08
CA ALA A 181 -2.07 18.58 7.73
C ALA A 181 -3.18 17.58 7.36
N THR A 182 -2.84 16.46 6.73
CA THR A 182 -3.79 15.39 6.43
C THR A 182 -4.27 14.69 7.71
N ARG A 183 -3.35 14.40 8.63
CA ARG A 183 -3.66 13.84 9.95
C ARG A 183 -4.55 14.76 10.78
N ALA A 184 -4.27 16.04 10.81
CA ALA A 184 -5.04 17.03 11.57
C ALA A 184 -6.50 17.18 11.10
N LYS A 185 -6.80 16.81 9.85
CA LYS A 185 -8.15 16.81 9.30
C LYS A 185 -8.96 15.55 9.62
N ALA A 186 -8.32 14.48 10.05
CA ALA A 186 -8.96 13.26 10.49
C ALA A 186 -9.56 13.49 11.90
N GLN A 187 -10.63 14.26 11.96
CA GLN A 187 -11.35 14.49 13.22
C GLN A 187 -12.33 13.34 13.45
N TRP A 188 -12.48 13.00 14.72
CA TRP A 188 -13.46 12.00 15.14
C TRP A 188 -14.86 12.55 14.90
N PRO A 189 -15.80 11.78 14.29
CA PRO A 189 -17.19 12.19 14.21
C PRO A 189 -17.77 12.14 15.63
N ASN A 190 -18.12 13.31 16.16
CA ASN A 190 -18.81 13.38 17.43
C ASN A 190 -20.26 12.86 17.26
N GLU A 191 -20.68 12.01 18.17
CA GLU A 191 -22.08 11.53 18.27
C GLU A 191 -22.56 10.61 17.12
N VAL A 192 -21.64 10.12 16.28
CA VAL A 192 -21.97 9.17 15.22
C VAL A 192 -21.27 7.84 15.51
N PRO A 193 -22.01 6.71 15.56
CA PRO A 193 -21.38 5.41 15.73
C PRO A 193 -20.50 5.08 14.54
N VAL A 194 -19.34 4.48 14.79
CA VAL A 194 -18.35 4.12 13.77
C VAL A 194 -18.24 2.61 13.71
N PHE A 195 -18.41 2.04 12.51
CA PHE A 195 -18.29 0.61 12.25
C PHE A 195 -17.10 0.39 11.32
N ILE A 196 -16.16 -0.45 11.73
CA ILE A 196 -14.96 -0.76 10.96
C ILE A 196 -14.83 -2.27 10.82
N VAL A 197 -14.71 -2.74 9.59
CA VAL A 197 -14.35 -4.12 9.27
C VAL A 197 -13.01 -4.09 8.54
N HIS A 198 -12.05 -4.89 9.01
CA HIS A 198 -10.72 -4.95 8.44
C HIS A 198 -10.25 -6.39 8.31
N GLY A 199 -9.61 -6.74 7.20
CA GLY A 199 -8.97 -8.04 7.05
C GLY A 199 -7.69 -8.12 7.88
N GLN A 200 -7.56 -9.12 8.74
CA GLN A 200 -6.37 -9.29 9.57
C GLN A 200 -5.09 -9.42 8.74
N HIS A 201 -5.21 -10.06 7.57
CA HIS A 201 -4.09 -10.30 6.66
C HIS A 201 -4.07 -9.33 5.46
N ASP A 202 -4.65 -8.14 5.63
CA ASP A 202 -4.63 -7.11 4.58
C ASP A 202 -3.20 -6.71 4.22
N ALA A 203 -2.76 -7.11 3.01
CA ALA A 203 -1.43 -6.84 2.51
C ALA A 203 -1.31 -5.49 1.76
N LEU A 204 -2.44 -4.85 1.45
CA LEU A 204 -2.44 -3.54 0.81
C LEU A 204 -2.44 -2.40 1.83
N ILE A 205 -3.30 -2.47 2.84
CA ILE A 205 -3.37 -1.47 3.91
C ILE A 205 -3.44 -2.22 5.25
N PRO A 206 -2.31 -2.74 5.75
CA PRO A 206 -2.31 -3.54 6.96
C PRO A 206 -2.96 -2.86 8.16
N ALA A 207 -3.72 -3.62 8.93
CA ALA A 207 -4.45 -3.13 10.09
C ALA A 207 -3.55 -2.39 11.10
N VAL A 208 -2.31 -2.85 11.25
CA VAL A 208 -1.31 -2.25 12.15
C VAL A 208 -0.93 -0.80 11.78
N PHE A 209 -1.03 -0.43 10.50
CA PHE A 209 -0.74 0.92 10.04
C PHE A 209 -1.98 1.78 9.80
N SER A 210 -3.16 1.23 9.98
CA SER A 210 -4.42 1.89 9.60
C SER A 210 -5.50 1.78 10.68
N SER A 211 -6.27 0.70 10.73
CA SER A 211 -7.43 0.59 11.60
C SER A 211 -7.07 0.44 13.08
N ARG A 212 -6.08 -0.37 13.43
CA ARG A 212 -5.71 -0.59 14.85
C ARG A 212 -5.32 0.71 15.56
N PRO A 213 -4.38 1.54 15.06
CA PRO A 213 -4.06 2.80 15.72
C PRO A 213 -5.24 3.79 15.70
N TYR A 214 -6.05 3.81 14.63
CA TYR A 214 -7.25 4.64 14.59
C TYR A 214 -8.24 4.27 15.70
N VAL A 215 -8.55 2.98 15.82
CA VAL A 215 -9.48 2.49 16.85
C VAL A 215 -8.97 2.77 18.25
N ALA A 216 -7.68 2.54 18.49
CA ALA A 216 -7.08 2.80 19.80
C ALA A 216 -7.21 4.28 20.21
N GLU A 217 -6.96 5.20 19.30
CA GLU A 217 -7.11 6.64 19.60
C GLU A 217 -8.56 7.06 19.72
N ALA A 218 -9.47 6.54 18.87
CA ALA A 218 -10.90 6.81 18.95
C ALA A 218 -11.47 6.38 20.29
N GLN A 219 -11.14 5.17 20.73
CA GLN A 219 -11.56 4.65 22.04
C GLN A 219 -10.96 5.46 23.21
N ALA A 220 -9.69 5.88 23.10
CA ALA A 220 -9.08 6.76 24.08
C ALA A 220 -9.76 8.14 24.15
N ALA A 221 -10.34 8.60 23.05
CA ALA A 221 -11.16 9.81 22.97
C ALA A 221 -12.61 9.62 23.45
N GLY A 222 -12.98 8.41 23.89
CA GLY A 222 -14.33 8.09 24.38
C GLY A 222 -15.35 7.82 23.27
N MET A 223 -14.89 7.54 22.06
CA MET A 223 -15.75 7.16 20.94
C MET A 223 -16.22 5.72 21.05
N ASP A 224 -17.47 5.49 20.65
CA ASP A 224 -18.00 4.14 20.45
C ASP A 224 -17.64 3.66 19.04
N VAL A 225 -16.75 2.66 18.96
CA VAL A 225 -16.26 2.09 17.70
C VAL A 225 -16.51 0.58 17.71
N ASP A 226 -17.41 0.13 16.85
CA ASP A 226 -17.56 -1.29 16.52
C ASP A 226 -16.45 -1.70 15.54
N TYR A 227 -15.41 -2.35 16.06
CA TYR A 227 -14.27 -2.79 15.28
C TYR A 227 -14.21 -4.31 15.18
N GLN A 228 -14.19 -4.78 13.95
CA GLN A 228 -14.06 -6.20 13.63
C GLN A 228 -12.84 -6.42 12.74
N GLU A 229 -11.87 -7.15 13.26
CA GLU A 229 -10.72 -7.63 12.50
C GLU A 229 -10.96 -9.09 12.15
N ILE A 230 -11.04 -9.39 10.86
CA ILE A 230 -11.48 -10.70 10.35
C ILE A 230 -10.26 -11.56 10.06
N PRO A 231 -10.03 -12.64 10.84
CA PRO A 231 -8.95 -13.59 10.59
C PRO A 231 -9.08 -14.22 9.19
N GLY A 232 -7.97 -14.36 8.47
CA GLY A 232 -7.96 -14.94 7.13
C GLY A 232 -8.52 -14.04 6.02
N ALA A 233 -8.98 -12.81 6.32
CA ALA A 233 -9.47 -11.90 5.30
C ALA A 233 -8.37 -10.96 4.81
N GLN A 234 -8.47 -10.62 3.52
CA GLN A 234 -7.63 -9.67 2.79
C GLN A 234 -8.35 -8.35 2.55
N HIS A 235 -7.71 -7.42 1.80
CA HIS A 235 -8.27 -6.13 1.44
C HIS A 235 -9.52 -6.23 0.55
N PHE A 236 -9.52 -7.17 -0.40
CA PHE A 236 -10.60 -7.40 -1.37
C PHE A 236 -10.89 -8.88 -1.57
N ASP A 237 -12.17 -9.24 -1.65
CA ASP A 237 -12.60 -10.59 -2.01
C ASP A 237 -12.21 -10.97 -3.44
N ALA A 238 -12.00 -9.99 -4.33
CA ALA A 238 -11.53 -10.23 -5.68
C ALA A 238 -10.18 -10.97 -5.73
N PHE A 239 -9.35 -10.82 -4.71
CA PHE A 239 -8.06 -11.51 -4.62
C PHE A 239 -8.20 -13.00 -4.26
N LEU A 240 -9.29 -13.41 -3.64
CA LEU A 240 -9.51 -14.81 -3.25
C LEU A 240 -9.54 -15.78 -4.44
N ASN A 241 -9.94 -15.28 -5.62
CA ASN A 241 -10.09 -16.08 -6.83
C ASN A 241 -9.12 -15.68 -7.95
N ALA A 242 -8.45 -14.53 -7.82
CA ALA A 242 -7.65 -13.96 -8.90
C ALA A 242 -6.20 -14.46 -8.91
N LEU A 243 -5.72 -14.95 -7.77
CA LEU A 243 -4.34 -15.38 -7.61
C LEU A 243 -4.30 -16.88 -7.38
N PRO A 244 -3.52 -17.62 -8.15
CA PRO A 244 -3.26 -19.03 -7.88
C PRO A 244 -2.36 -19.15 -6.64
N MET A 245 -2.92 -18.88 -5.47
CA MET A 245 -2.28 -19.09 -4.17
C MET A 245 -2.32 -20.60 -3.85
N THR A 246 -1.79 -21.40 -4.77
CA THR A 246 -1.78 -22.85 -4.65
C THR A 246 -0.46 -23.36 -4.07
N ASN A 247 -0.08 -22.85 -2.90
CA ASN A 247 0.82 -23.62 -2.07
C ASN A 247 0.03 -24.24 -0.93
N ASP A 248 0.40 -25.44 -0.52
CA ASP A 248 -0.24 -26.20 0.57
C ASP A 248 -0.21 -25.45 1.92
N ASN A 249 0.42 -24.28 1.98
CA ASN A 249 0.56 -23.39 3.13
C ASN A 249 -0.25 -22.09 2.99
N ALA A 250 -1.09 -21.94 1.95
CA ALA A 250 -1.98 -20.78 1.87
C ALA A 250 -2.98 -20.83 3.03
N PRO A 251 -3.15 -19.75 3.79
CA PRO A 251 -4.18 -19.71 4.81
C PRO A 251 -5.57 -19.89 4.19
N ASP A 252 -6.49 -20.44 4.94
CA ASP A 252 -7.90 -20.50 4.55
C ASP A 252 -8.45 -19.08 4.44
N TRP A 253 -8.40 -18.50 3.24
CA TRP A 253 -8.87 -17.16 2.99
C TRP A 253 -10.37 -17.02 3.19
N VAL A 254 -10.75 -16.01 3.97
CA VAL A 254 -12.15 -15.71 4.32
C VAL A 254 -12.62 -14.49 3.55
N PRO A 255 -13.81 -14.52 2.92
CA PRO A 255 -14.38 -13.34 2.29
C PRO A 255 -14.66 -12.24 3.31
N ILE A 256 -14.21 -11.01 3.04
CA ILE A 256 -14.46 -9.85 3.92
C ILE A 256 -15.83 -9.20 3.67
N LEU A 257 -16.35 -9.30 2.46
CA LEU A 257 -17.58 -8.60 2.06
C LEU A 257 -18.82 -8.99 2.88
N PRO A 258 -19.06 -10.27 3.25
CA PRO A 258 -20.16 -10.64 4.16
C PRO A 258 -20.10 -9.92 5.50
N HIS A 259 -18.90 -9.72 6.06
CA HIS A 259 -18.69 -9.00 7.31
C HIS A 259 -18.95 -7.48 7.12
N GLY A 260 -18.59 -6.94 5.96
CA GLY A 260 -18.93 -5.57 5.57
C GLY A 260 -20.45 -5.35 5.49
N TRP A 261 -21.19 -6.28 4.89
CA TRP A 261 -22.66 -6.21 4.86
C TRP A 261 -23.28 -6.27 6.25
N SER A 262 -22.80 -7.18 7.11
CA SER A 262 -23.24 -7.25 8.49
C SER A 262 -22.96 -5.96 9.28
N ALA A 263 -21.83 -5.32 9.06
CA ALA A 263 -21.51 -4.02 9.66
C ALA A 263 -22.44 -2.92 9.17
N LEU A 264 -22.80 -2.93 7.89
CA LEU A 264 -23.77 -2.00 7.30
C LEU A 264 -25.17 -2.17 7.92
N ASP A 265 -25.61 -3.42 8.13
CA ASP A 265 -26.90 -3.70 8.78
C ASP A 265 -26.91 -3.15 10.22
N ARG A 266 -25.85 -3.37 11.00
CA ARG A 266 -25.73 -2.80 12.36
C ARG A 266 -25.70 -1.27 12.36
N ALA A 267 -25.01 -0.68 11.38
CA ALA A 267 -25.00 0.77 11.22
C ALA A 267 -26.40 1.32 10.92
N TRP A 268 -27.16 0.63 10.07
CA TRP A 268 -28.52 0.98 9.75
C TRP A 268 -29.44 0.90 10.98
N GLU A 269 -29.35 -0.20 11.75
CA GLU A 269 -30.10 -0.39 13.01
C GLU A 269 -29.78 0.73 14.00
N ALA A 270 -28.49 1.07 14.18
CA ALA A 270 -28.07 2.13 15.09
C ALA A 270 -28.65 3.51 14.71
N VAL A 271 -28.71 3.82 13.41
CA VAL A 271 -29.28 5.10 12.92
C VAL A 271 -30.79 5.14 13.09
N ASN A 272 -31.48 4.01 12.93
CA ASN A 272 -32.95 3.96 13.03
C ASN A 272 -33.47 3.72 14.46
N GLY A 273 -32.59 3.52 15.44
CA GLY A 273 -32.96 3.24 16.82
C GLY A 273 -33.54 1.84 17.04
N GLU A 274 -33.27 0.92 16.14
CA GLU A 274 -33.65 -0.48 16.24
C GLU A 274 -32.61 -1.20 17.10
N SER A 275 -33.04 -2.07 18.02
CA SER A 275 -32.10 -2.93 18.74
C SER A 275 -31.57 -4.00 17.79
N PRO A 276 -30.26 -4.34 17.82
CA PRO A 276 -29.71 -5.34 16.94
C PRO A 276 -30.49 -6.66 17.04
N SER A 277 -30.93 -7.19 15.91
CA SER A 277 -31.53 -8.49 15.81
C SER A 277 -30.47 -9.54 16.15
N ASN A 278 -30.68 -10.28 17.25
CA ASN A 278 -29.80 -11.38 17.68
C ASN A 278 -29.67 -12.50 16.64
#